data_2fd1d64686c9d96079810106504d6296
#
_entry.id   2fd1d64686c9d96079810106504d6296
#
_cell.length_a   1.000
_cell.length_b   1.000
_cell.length_c   1.000
_cell.angle_alpha   90.00
_cell.angle_beta   90.00
_cell.angle_gamma   90.00
#
_symmetry.space_group_name_H-M   'P 1'
#
loop_
_entity.id
_entity.type
_entity.pdbx_description
1 polymer ?
#
loop_
_entity_poly.entity_id
_entity_poly.type
_entity_poly.pdbx_seq_one_letter_code
_entity_poly.pdbx_strand_id
1 'polypeptide(L)'
;MVKFFIVMAMLLGSSVASAENKQITSPDGKLVVTVADMDGRPSYSVSYDNVLFLKPSPLGMIANIGDFSSGMSLEKNVSTNKIDETYELASIKKSKVHYVANEAVFSFTQQGKTIYDVIFRISNNDVAFKYRMYPQGETLSCVIKKEATGFAFPDGTTTFLCPQSKPMGGFARTSPSYETSYTADDVAGKNGWGEGYTFPCLFRNGDNGWVLVSETGVNGGYCASRLLGHKEGVYTIGFPQEGEANGNGTVSPGIALPGETPWRTITVGKTLAPIVETTVPFDVVKPLYQAKGEYTYGRGSWSWIIGMDGSTNYKEQLRYIDFSAAMGYQSVLVDALWDKQIGRDKIEELAKYGKNKGVALYLWYNSNGY
;
A
#
# COMPACT_ATOMS: atom_id res chain seq x y z
N MET A 1 -80.06 -15.27 -1.78
CA MET A 1 -78.93 -15.41 -0.84
C MET A 1 -77.67 -15.33 -1.60
N VAL A 2 -77.07 -14.12 -1.66
CA VAL A 2 -75.77 -13.83 -2.36
C VAL A 2 -74.72 -13.81 -1.31
N LYS A 3 -73.73 -14.73 -1.39
CA LYS A 3 -72.54 -14.75 -0.50
C LYS A 3 -71.50 -13.84 -1.05
N PHE A 4 -71.18 -12.75 -0.34
CA PHE A 4 -69.97 -11.93 -0.56
C PHE A 4 -68.77 -12.66 0.00
N PHE A 5 -67.76 -12.92 -0.87
CA PHE A 5 -66.41 -13.31 -0.44
C PHE A 5 -65.55 -12.02 -0.37
N ILE A 6 -65.10 -11.66 0.84
CA ILE A 6 -64.12 -10.62 1.06
C ILE A 6 -62.75 -11.30 0.87
N VAL A 7 -62.04 -10.91 -0.19
CA VAL A 7 -60.63 -11.26 -0.39
C VAL A 7 -59.80 -10.21 0.34
N MET A 8 -59.19 -10.60 1.45
CA MET A 8 -58.24 -9.79 2.21
C MET A 8 -56.87 -9.90 1.53
N ALA A 9 -56.48 -8.89 0.75
CA ALA A 9 -55.14 -8.78 0.19
C ALA A 9 -54.15 -8.39 1.30
N MET A 10 -53.29 -9.34 1.70
CA MET A 10 -52.12 -9.05 2.53
C MET A 10 -51.10 -8.29 1.66
N LEU A 11 -50.97 -7.00 1.91
CA LEU A 11 -49.82 -6.20 1.45
C LEU A 11 -48.60 -6.66 2.26
N LEU A 12 -47.78 -7.50 1.66
CA LEU A 12 -46.41 -7.73 2.10
C LEU A 12 -45.62 -6.43 1.83
N GLY A 13 -45.51 -5.62 2.85
CA GLY A 13 -44.60 -4.49 2.83
C GLY A 13 -43.17 -5.00 2.79
N SER A 14 -42.57 -5.03 1.63
CA SER A 14 -41.10 -5.14 1.51
C SER A 14 -40.49 -3.89 2.12
N SER A 15 -39.96 -4.01 3.34
CA SER A 15 -39.10 -3.00 3.91
C SER A 15 -37.85 -2.92 3.02
N VAL A 16 -37.75 -1.91 2.17
CA VAL A 16 -36.52 -1.54 1.53
C VAL A 16 -35.57 -1.11 2.66
N ALA A 17 -34.61 -1.95 2.99
CA ALA A 17 -33.55 -1.60 3.92
C ALA A 17 -32.84 -0.38 3.31
N SER A 18 -33.01 0.78 3.93
CA SER A 18 -32.27 1.98 3.53
C SER A 18 -30.82 1.76 3.87
N ALA A 19 -29.94 1.78 2.86
CA ALA A 19 -28.51 1.74 3.08
C ALA A 19 -28.09 2.87 4.04
N GLU A 20 -27.44 2.53 5.14
CA GLU A 20 -26.96 3.51 6.10
C GLU A 20 -25.63 4.07 5.60
N ASN A 21 -25.61 5.36 5.26
CA ASN A 21 -24.44 6.04 4.74
C ASN A 21 -23.86 6.96 5.82
N LYS A 22 -22.56 6.90 6.04
CA LYS A 22 -21.81 7.77 6.95
C LYS A 22 -20.69 8.46 6.18
N GLN A 23 -20.35 9.66 6.59
CA GLN A 23 -19.32 10.46 5.92
C GLN A 23 -18.26 10.94 6.89
N ILE A 24 -17.04 11.04 6.35
CA ILE A 24 -15.94 11.77 6.95
C ILE A 24 -15.31 12.67 5.89
N THR A 25 -14.93 13.89 6.28
CA THR A 25 -14.38 14.91 5.38
C THR A 25 -12.97 15.29 5.80
N SER A 26 -12.18 15.79 4.85
CA SER A 26 -10.91 16.47 5.13
C SER A 26 -11.09 17.74 5.97
N PRO A 27 -10.04 18.27 6.59
CA PRO A 27 -10.08 19.51 7.34
C PRO A 27 -10.58 20.71 6.51
N ASP A 28 -10.25 20.77 5.21
CA ASP A 28 -10.72 21.82 4.27
C ASP A 28 -12.09 21.52 3.66
N GLY A 29 -12.68 20.35 3.95
CA GLY A 29 -14.00 19.93 3.49
C GLY A 29 -14.09 19.46 2.04
N LYS A 30 -12.98 19.44 1.27
CA LYS A 30 -13.00 19.09 -0.16
C LYS A 30 -12.96 17.61 -0.42
N LEU A 31 -12.18 16.87 0.36
CA LEU A 31 -12.08 15.41 0.24
C LEU A 31 -13.12 14.77 1.16
N VAL A 32 -14.00 13.96 0.60
CA VAL A 32 -15.11 13.31 1.31
C VAL A 32 -15.04 11.80 1.05
N VAL A 33 -15.08 11.03 2.12
CA VAL A 33 -15.26 9.58 2.07
C VAL A 33 -16.65 9.26 2.61
N THR A 34 -17.43 8.53 1.83
CA THR A 34 -18.72 7.97 2.25
C THR A 34 -18.55 6.48 2.46
N VAL A 35 -18.89 6.00 3.65
CA VAL A 35 -18.88 4.58 4.02
C VAL A 35 -20.31 4.10 4.14
N ALA A 36 -20.61 2.93 3.60
CA ALA A 36 -21.94 2.36 3.57
C ALA A 36 -21.93 0.84 3.72
N ASP A 37 -23.04 0.28 4.13
CA ASP A 37 -23.40 -1.10 3.85
C ASP A 37 -24.46 -1.13 2.74
N MET A 38 -24.10 -1.58 1.57
CA MET A 38 -25.01 -1.72 0.44
C MET A 38 -25.53 -3.16 0.40
N ASP A 39 -26.74 -3.37 0.90
CA ASP A 39 -27.35 -4.71 1.02
C ASP A 39 -26.45 -5.72 1.76
N GLY A 40 -25.90 -5.29 2.89
CA GLY A 40 -25.00 -6.10 3.71
C GLY A 40 -23.59 -6.24 3.14
N ARG A 41 -23.21 -5.44 2.14
CA ARG A 41 -21.85 -5.39 1.57
C ARG A 41 -21.18 -4.08 1.95
N PRO A 42 -20.15 -4.13 2.81
CA PRO A 42 -19.39 -2.95 3.17
C PRO A 42 -18.75 -2.30 1.94
N SER A 43 -18.84 -0.99 1.86
CA SER A 43 -18.30 -0.22 0.75
C SER A 43 -17.89 1.18 1.16
N TYR A 44 -17.08 1.82 0.33
CA TYR A 44 -16.73 3.23 0.46
C TYR A 44 -16.66 3.90 -0.91
N SER A 45 -16.80 5.21 -0.94
CA SER A 45 -16.54 6.02 -2.13
C SER A 45 -15.74 7.25 -1.76
N VAL A 46 -15.03 7.83 -2.73
CA VAL A 46 -14.18 9.01 -2.52
C VAL A 46 -14.56 10.10 -3.53
N SER A 47 -14.88 11.29 -3.04
CA SER A 47 -15.05 12.47 -3.86
C SER A 47 -14.12 13.59 -3.41
N TYR A 48 -13.66 14.40 -4.35
CA TYR A 48 -12.81 15.55 -4.11
C TYR A 48 -13.38 16.75 -4.87
N ASP A 49 -13.65 17.83 -4.15
CA ASP A 49 -14.24 19.06 -4.69
C ASP A 49 -15.54 18.78 -5.50
N ASN A 50 -16.40 17.91 -4.93
CA ASN A 50 -17.66 17.41 -5.49
C ASN A 50 -17.53 16.52 -6.75
N VAL A 51 -16.31 16.14 -7.16
CA VAL A 51 -16.07 15.20 -8.24
C VAL A 51 -15.79 13.81 -7.68
N LEU A 52 -16.42 12.78 -8.24
CA LEU A 52 -16.22 11.40 -7.83
C LEU A 52 -14.89 10.87 -8.39
N PHE A 53 -14.00 10.45 -7.52
CA PHE A 53 -12.71 9.84 -7.87
C PHE A 53 -12.70 8.32 -7.67
N LEU A 54 -13.46 7.81 -6.69
CA LEU A 54 -13.76 6.38 -6.57
C LEU A 54 -15.26 6.20 -6.41
N LYS A 55 -15.84 5.38 -7.29
CA LYS A 55 -17.23 4.89 -7.18
C LYS A 55 -17.34 3.99 -5.95
N PRO A 56 -18.55 3.57 -5.52
CA PRO A 56 -18.68 2.60 -4.45
C PRO A 56 -17.76 1.40 -4.67
N SER A 57 -16.80 1.27 -3.78
CA SER A 57 -15.69 0.32 -3.82
C SER A 57 -15.83 -0.64 -2.64
N PRO A 58 -15.66 -1.94 -2.82
CA PRO A 58 -15.89 -2.92 -1.76
C PRO A 58 -14.88 -2.78 -0.62
N LEU A 59 -15.34 -3.12 0.59
CA LEU A 59 -14.56 -3.37 1.80
C LEU A 59 -14.83 -4.78 2.30
N GLY A 60 -13.96 -5.31 3.12
CA GLY A 60 -14.16 -6.59 3.81
C GLY A 60 -12.95 -7.50 3.82
N MET A 61 -13.11 -8.58 4.59
CA MET A 61 -12.07 -9.60 4.80
C MET A 61 -12.67 -10.98 4.68
N ILE A 62 -11.96 -11.88 4.00
CA ILE A 62 -12.23 -13.32 4.01
C ILE A 62 -11.09 -13.99 4.74
N ALA A 63 -11.38 -14.60 5.88
CA ALA A 63 -10.42 -15.26 6.74
C ALA A 63 -10.75 -16.75 6.92
N ASN A 64 -9.87 -17.50 7.56
CA ASN A 64 -10.16 -18.88 7.96
C ASN A 64 -11.29 -18.99 9.00
N ILE A 65 -11.65 -17.88 9.66
CA ILE A 65 -12.69 -17.80 10.69
C ILE A 65 -14.04 -17.27 10.15
N GLY A 66 -14.13 -16.87 8.89
CA GLY A 66 -15.39 -16.42 8.28
C GLY A 66 -15.21 -15.55 7.03
N ASP A 67 -16.32 -15.35 6.33
CA ASP A 67 -16.44 -14.37 5.26
C ASP A 67 -17.12 -13.11 5.81
N PHE A 68 -16.35 -12.04 5.85
CA PHE A 68 -16.75 -10.74 6.37
C PHE A 68 -16.77 -9.66 5.26
N SER A 69 -17.00 -10.09 4.03
CA SER A 69 -17.22 -9.21 2.87
C SER A 69 -18.72 -9.05 2.54
N SER A 70 -19.59 -9.84 3.17
CA SER A 70 -21.04 -9.82 2.97
C SER A 70 -21.80 -10.19 4.25
N GLY A 71 -23.08 -9.89 4.30
CA GLY A 71 -23.91 -10.09 5.49
C GLY A 71 -23.49 -9.20 6.67
N MET A 72 -22.87 -8.07 6.37
CA MET A 72 -22.37 -7.11 7.35
C MET A 72 -23.36 -5.95 7.53
N SER A 73 -23.34 -5.33 8.70
CA SER A 73 -24.10 -4.12 8.99
C SER A 73 -23.18 -3.04 9.56
N LEU A 74 -23.31 -1.82 9.03
CA LEU A 74 -22.59 -0.66 9.55
C LEU A 74 -23.26 -0.17 10.85
N GLU A 75 -22.49 -0.01 11.92
CA GLU A 75 -23.03 0.52 13.17
C GLU A 75 -23.39 2.00 13.06
N LYS A 76 -24.43 2.40 13.81
CA LYS A 76 -24.95 3.78 13.79
C LYS A 76 -23.95 4.79 14.37
N ASN A 77 -23.25 4.39 15.41
CA ASN A 77 -22.31 5.26 16.11
C ASN A 77 -20.95 5.24 15.42
N VAL A 78 -20.44 6.43 15.08
CA VAL A 78 -19.11 6.62 14.52
C VAL A 78 -18.29 7.41 15.51
N SER A 79 -17.17 6.86 15.94
CA SER A 79 -16.19 7.60 16.76
C SER A 79 -15.35 8.50 15.84
N THR A 80 -15.19 9.76 16.21
CA THR A 80 -14.40 10.73 15.44
C THR A 80 -13.34 11.40 16.32
N ASN A 81 -12.20 11.72 15.71
CA ASN A 81 -11.10 12.42 16.34
C ASN A 81 -10.45 13.40 15.34
N LYS A 82 -9.78 14.44 15.86
CA LYS A 82 -8.93 15.32 15.07
C LYS A 82 -7.47 15.03 15.38
N ILE A 83 -6.66 14.99 14.35
CA ILE A 83 -5.22 14.83 14.44
C ILE A 83 -4.60 16.15 14.03
N ASP A 84 -3.65 16.62 14.83
CA ASP A 84 -2.87 17.83 14.59
C ASP A 84 -1.47 17.59 15.16
N GLU A 85 -0.54 17.16 14.28
CA GLU A 85 0.80 16.75 14.65
C GLU A 85 1.84 17.49 13.79
N THR A 86 2.97 17.85 14.37
CA THR A 86 4.11 18.40 13.63
C THR A 86 5.32 17.49 13.84
N TYR A 87 6.03 17.19 12.76
CA TYR A 87 7.22 16.37 12.80
C TYR A 87 8.23 16.79 11.72
N GLU A 88 9.46 16.31 11.84
CA GLU A 88 10.56 16.62 10.91
C GLU A 88 11.05 15.34 10.22
N LEU A 89 11.45 15.49 8.96
CA LEU A 89 12.01 14.44 8.12
C LEU A 89 13.33 14.92 7.50
N ALA A 90 14.38 14.13 7.69
CA ALA A 90 15.74 14.55 7.29
C ALA A 90 16.01 14.45 5.79
N SER A 91 15.31 13.57 5.05
CA SER A 91 15.78 13.12 3.73
C SER A 91 14.71 13.03 2.66
N ILE A 92 13.57 13.70 2.84
CA ILE A 92 12.52 13.73 1.81
C ILE A 92 12.19 15.17 1.39
N LYS A 93 11.31 15.28 0.40
CA LYS A 93 10.84 16.54 -0.22
C LYS A 93 10.29 17.61 0.74
N LYS A 94 9.83 17.23 1.94
CA LYS A 94 9.39 18.14 3.00
C LYS A 94 10.14 17.82 4.28
N SER A 95 10.95 18.76 4.77
CA SER A 95 11.69 18.59 6.02
C SER A 95 10.83 18.87 7.27
N LYS A 96 9.84 19.74 7.17
CA LYS A 96 8.85 20.02 8.23
C LYS A 96 7.47 19.74 7.72
N VAL A 97 6.73 18.92 8.46
CA VAL A 97 5.36 18.52 8.13
C VAL A 97 4.44 18.93 9.28
N HIS A 98 3.38 19.66 8.95
CA HIS A 98 2.24 19.89 9.81
C HIS A 98 1.10 19.02 9.30
N TYR A 99 0.86 17.89 9.95
CA TYR A 99 -0.17 16.92 9.58
C TYR A 99 -1.46 17.21 10.32
N VAL A 100 -2.49 17.59 9.58
CA VAL A 100 -3.85 17.81 10.08
C VAL A 100 -4.79 16.87 9.37
N ALA A 101 -5.53 16.07 10.12
CA ALA A 101 -6.47 15.10 9.59
C ALA A 101 -7.69 14.92 10.50
N ASN A 102 -8.79 14.50 9.91
CA ASN A 102 -9.93 13.96 10.65
C ASN A 102 -9.81 12.42 10.64
N GLU A 103 -10.06 11.80 11.80
CA GLU A 103 -10.13 10.34 11.94
C GLU A 103 -11.55 9.93 12.26
N ALA A 104 -12.01 8.83 11.66
CA ALA A 104 -13.28 8.20 12.00
C ALA A 104 -13.14 6.68 12.02
N VAL A 105 -13.86 6.05 12.97
CA VAL A 105 -13.89 4.60 13.15
C VAL A 105 -15.30 4.12 12.81
N PHE A 106 -15.38 3.26 11.79
CA PHE A 106 -16.62 2.65 11.33
C PHE A 106 -16.63 1.17 11.70
N SER A 107 -17.50 0.80 12.62
CA SER A 107 -17.62 -0.59 13.09
C SER A 107 -18.61 -1.35 12.23
N PHE A 108 -18.21 -2.54 11.82
CA PHE A 108 -19.05 -3.47 11.06
C PHE A 108 -19.35 -4.72 11.90
N THR A 109 -20.62 -5.06 11.93
CA THR A 109 -21.14 -6.20 12.68
C THR A 109 -21.68 -7.28 11.75
N GLN A 110 -21.65 -8.53 12.21
CA GLN A 110 -22.32 -9.64 11.58
C GLN A 110 -23.06 -10.44 12.68
N GLN A 111 -24.34 -10.67 12.50
CA GLN A 111 -25.19 -11.34 13.50
C GLN A 111 -25.12 -10.68 14.91
N GLY A 112 -25.04 -9.34 14.94
CA GLY A 112 -25.00 -8.55 16.17
C GLY A 112 -23.66 -8.56 16.92
N LYS A 113 -22.58 -9.10 16.33
CA LYS A 113 -21.22 -9.07 16.88
C LYS A 113 -20.34 -8.18 16.03
N THR A 114 -19.53 -7.33 16.66
CA THR A 114 -18.51 -6.54 15.98
C THR A 114 -17.42 -7.47 15.44
N ILE A 115 -17.20 -7.41 14.15
CA ILE A 115 -16.22 -8.23 13.44
C ILE A 115 -14.94 -7.44 13.24
N TYR A 116 -15.07 -6.22 12.68
CA TYR A 116 -13.93 -5.33 12.47
C TYR A 116 -14.38 -3.86 12.48
N ASP A 117 -13.41 -3.01 12.77
CA ASP A 117 -13.48 -1.59 12.47
C ASP A 117 -12.73 -1.30 11.17
N VAL A 118 -13.20 -0.30 10.43
CA VAL A 118 -12.42 0.38 9.39
C VAL A 118 -12.10 1.78 9.91
N ILE A 119 -10.81 2.03 10.13
CA ILE A 119 -10.32 3.30 10.67
C ILE A 119 -9.85 4.14 9.48
N PHE A 120 -10.52 5.26 9.26
CA PHE A 120 -10.15 6.23 8.23
C PHE A 120 -9.45 7.44 8.85
N ARG A 121 -8.37 7.89 8.21
CA ARG A 121 -7.73 9.21 8.44
C ARG A 121 -7.73 9.96 7.14
N ILE A 122 -8.24 11.20 7.17
CA ILE A 122 -8.41 12.00 5.97
C ILE A 122 -7.76 13.37 6.19
N SER A 123 -6.68 13.64 5.45
CA SER A 123 -6.08 14.96 5.28
C SER A 123 -6.64 15.65 4.04
N ASN A 124 -6.13 16.82 3.66
CA ASN A 124 -6.72 17.58 2.55
C ASN A 124 -6.63 16.88 1.19
N ASN A 125 -5.65 16.01 0.98
CA ASN A 125 -5.47 15.27 -0.26
C ASN A 125 -5.34 13.76 -0.07
N ASP A 126 -5.24 13.27 1.16
CA ASP A 126 -4.96 11.87 1.43
C ASP A 126 -6.09 11.22 2.23
N VAL A 127 -6.45 10.02 1.80
CA VAL A 127 -7.26 9.06 2.54
C VAL A 127 -6.34 7.90 2.92
N ALA A 128 -6.22 7.62 4.20
CA ALA A 128 -5.60 6.39 4.68
C ALA A 128 -6.63 5.60 5.47
N PHE A 129 -6.69 4.29 5.26
CA PHE A 129 -7.56 3.43 6.05
C PHE A 129 -6.94 2.07 6.31
N LYS A 130 -7.33 1.46 7.42
CA LYS A 130 -6.93 0.10 7.82
C LYS A 130 -8.06 -0.59 8.54
N TYR A 131 -7.98 -1.90 8.62
CA TYR A 131 -8.88 -2.70 9.43
C TYR A 131 -8.27 -3.00 10.79
N ARG A 132 -9.15 -3.05 11.80
CA ARG A 132 -8.88 -3.65 13.10
C ARG A 132 -9.85 -4.81 13.28
N MET A 133 -9.32 -6.03 13.22
CA MET A 133 -10.09 -7.26 13.36
C MET A 133 -10.23 -7.64 14.84
N TYR A 134 -11.40 -8.13 15.23
CA TYR A 134 -11.70 -8.55 16.60
C TYR A 134 -11.80 -10.07 16.74
N PRO A 135 -11.52 -10.62 17.94
CA PRO A 135 -11.69 -12.04 18.22
C PRO A 135 -13.13 -12.49 17.96
N GLN A 136 -13.27 -13.68 17.35
CA GLN A 136 -14.55 -14.32 17.17
C GLN A 136 -14.61 -15.56 18.08
N GLY A 137 -15.41 -15.47 19.16
CA GLY A 137 -15.41 -16.47 20.22
C GLY A 137 -14.05 -16.52 20.95
N GLU A 138 -13.49 -17.70 21.11
CA GLU A 138 -12.20 -17.92 21.78
C GLU A 138 -11.00 -17.85 20.81
N THR A 139 -11.22 -17.49 19.54
CA THR A 139 -10.17 -17.46 18.52
C THR A 139 -9.31 -16.21 18.69
N LEU A 140 -8.03 -16.40 19.00
CA LEU A 140 -7.07 -15.32 19.26
C LEU A 140 -6.18 -14.98 18.06
N SER A 141 -6.41 -15.61 16.91
CA SER A 141 -5.68 -15.33 15.66
C SER A 141 -6.50 -15.74 14.46
N CYS A 142 -6.20 -15.15 13.31
CA CYS A 142 -6.78 -15.58 12.04
C CYS A 142 -5.77 -15.47 10.90
N VAL A 143 -6.02 -16.25 9.83
CA VAL A 143 -5.31 -16.15 8.55
C VAL A 143 -6.25 -15.46 7.57
N ILE A 144 -5.82 -14.33 7.01
CA ILE A 144 -6.56 -13.59 5.99
C ILE A 144 -6.30 -14.26 4.65
N LYS A 145 -7.32 -14.88 4.08
CA LYS A 145 -7.25 -15.54 2.76
C LYS A 145 -7.39 -14.55 1.61
N LYS A 146 -8.20 -13.49 1.83
CA LYS A 146 -8.44 -12.44 0.85
C LYS A 146 -8.87 -11.16 1.55
N GLU A 147 -8.31 -10.06 1.12
CA GLU A 147 -8.84 -8.73 1.41
C GLU A 147 -9.74 -8.30 0.27
N ALA A 148 -11.03 -8.07 0.57
CA ALA A 148 -12.02 -7.69 -0.43
C ALA A 148 -11.94 -6.21 -0.81
N THR A 149 -11.06 -5.45 -0.16
CA THR A 149 -10.83 -4.04 -0.48
C THR A 149 -10.58 -3.84 -1.96
N GLY A 150 -11.34 -2.95 -2.55
CA GLY A 150 -11.26 -2.63 -3.97
C GLY A 150 -11.24 -1.13 -4.24
N PHE A 151 -10.95 -0.80 -5.51
CA PHE A 151 -10.86 0.55 -6.03
C PHE A 151 -11.61 0.59 -7.36
N ALA A 152 -12.83 1.13 -7.34
CA ALA A 152 -13.71 1.25 -8.51
C ALA A 152 -13.62 2.68 -9.07
N PHE A 153 -12.88 2.83 -10.16
CA PHE A 153 -12.69 4.14 -10.78
C PHE A 153 -13.86 4.51 -11.70
N PRO A 154 -14.12 5.82 -11.92
CA PRO A 154 -15.03 6.30 -12.95
C PRO A 154 -14.63 5.81 -14.34
N ASP A 155 -15.60 5.72 -15.24
CA ASP A 155 -15.38 5.34 -16.62
C ASP A 155 -14.48 6.38 -17.33
N GLY A 156 -13.62 5.92 -18.23
CA GLY A 156 -12.64 6.78 -18.89
C GLY A 156 -11.37 7.07 -18.08
N THR A 157 -11.26 6.52 -16.86
CA THR A 157 -10.00 6.59 -16.09
C THR A 157 -8.89 5.87 -16.83
N THR A 158 -7.72 6.50 -16.92
CA THR A 158 -6.50 5.92 -17.49
C THR A 158 -5.47 5.61 -16.40
N THR A 159 -4.46 4.83 -16.73
CA THR A 159 -3.55 4.23 -15.75
C THR A 159 -2.09 4.40 -16.14
N PHE A 160 -1.23 4.40 -15.09
CA PHE A 160 0.23 4.38 -15.16
C PHE A 160 0.70 3.29 -14.20
N LEU A 161 0.55 2.02 -14.60
CA LEU A 161 0.74 0.87 -13.74
C LEU A 161 1.98 0.08 -14.14
N CYS A 162 2.79 -0.34 -13.16
CA CYS A 162 3.90 -1.24 -13.36
C CYS A 162 3.43 -2.68 -13.13
N PRO A 163 3.28 -3.51 -14.18
CA PRO A 163 2.80 -4.87 -14.05
C PRO A 163 3.87 -5.75 -13.40
N GLN A 164 3.41 -6.71 -12.57
CA GLN A 164 4.27 -7.71 -11.97
C GLN A 164 4.45 -8.91 -12.90
N SER A 165 5.70 -9.39 -13.03
CA SER A 165 5.97 -10.64 -13.71
C SER A 165 5.48 -11.84 -12.91
N LYS A 166 5.15 -12.93 -13.61
CA LYS A 166 4.91 -14.21 -12.97
C LYS A 166 6.17 -14.71 -12.30
N PRO A 167 6.07 -15.42 -11.17
CA PRO A 167 7.20 -16.10 -10.58
C PRO A 167 7.86 -17.04 -11.59
N MET A 168 9.15 -16.85 -11.82
CA MET A 168 9.96 -17.69 -12.71
C MET A 168 11.17 -18.23 -11.94
N GLY A 169 11.98 -19.08 -12.55
CA GLY A 169 13.21 -19.59 -11.93
C GLY A 169 14.22 -18.48 -11.60
N GLY A 170 15.08 -18.71 -10.61
CA GLY A 170 16.14 -17.77 -10.20
C GLY A 170 15.61 -16.46 -9.62
N PHE A 171 16.23 -15.36 -9.98
CA PHE A 171 15.89 -14.01 -9.49
C PHE A 171 14.42 -13.66 -9.71
N ALA A 172 13.87 -13.97 -10.88
CA ALA A 172 12.50 -13.64 -11.26
C ALA A 172 11.44 -14.38 -10.42
N ARG A 173 11.80 -15.43 -9.67
CA ARG A 173 10.86 -16.07 -8.73
C ARG A 173 10.47 -15.20 -7.56
N THR A 174 11.29 -14.23 -7.20
CA THR A 174 11.13 -13.43 -5.99
C THR A 174 10.67 -12.02 -6.28
N SER A 175 10.74 -11.59 -7.53
CA SER A 175 10.47 -10.19 -7.81
C SER A 175 9.08 -9.94 -8.35
N PRO A 176 8.41 -8.88 -7.88
CA PRO A 176 7.78 -7.99 -8.82
C PRO A 176 8.89 -7.35 -9.67
N SER A 177 8.79 -7.44 -10.98
CA SER A 177 9.78 -6.81 -11.83
C SER A 177 9.58 -5.29 -11.79
N TYR A 178 10.52 -4.59 -11.17
CA TYR A 178 10.56 -3.14 -11.16
C TYR A 178 11.20 -2.54 -12.43
N GLU A 179 11.80 -3.39 -13.27
CA GLU A 179 12.45 -3.01 -14.53
C GLU A 179 11.58 -3.36 -15.74
N THR A 180 10.28 -3.17 -15.63
CA THR A 180 9.33 -3.49 -16.67
C THR A 180 8.80 -2.23 -17.31
N SER A 181 8.67 -2.23 -18.63
CA SER A 181 7.98 -1.18 -19.38
C SER A 181 6.50 -1.13 -18.99
N TYR A 182 5.95 0.06 -18.87
CA TYR A 182 4.54 0.30 -18.67
C TYR A 182 4.00 1.27 -19.75
N THR A 183 2.70 1.25 -19.95
CA THR A 183 2.03 2.16 -20.88
C THR A 183 1.48 3.35 -20.11
N ALA A 184 1.84 4.56 -20.54
CA ALA A 184 1.28 5.80 -20.03
C ALA A 184 -0.15 6.00 -20.57
N ASP A 185 -1.06 6.49 -19.74
CA ASP A 185 -2.48 6.71 -20.10
C ASP A 185 -3.16 5.46 -20.69
N ASP A 186 -2.84 4.27 -20.21
CA ASP A 186 -3.50 3.05 -20.66
C ASP A 186 -4.94 2.98 -20.12
N VAL A 187 -5.83 2.37 -20.85
CA VAL A 187 -7.23 2.25 -20.46
C VAL A 187 -7.35 1.38 -19.21
N ALA A 188 -8.13 1.84 -18.22
CA ALA A 188 -8.41 1.06 -17.03
C ALA A 188 -9.06 -0.28 -17.42
N GLY A 189 -8.58 -1.38 -16.82
CA GLY A 189 -9.02 -2.72 -17.14
C GLY A 189 -8.24 -3.39 -18.26
N LYS A 190 -7.42 -2.69 -19.01
CA LYS A 190 -6.45 -3.29 -19.91
C LYS A 190 -5.30 -3.84 -19.07
N ASN A 191 -5.32 -5.12 -18.89
CA ASN A 191 -4.27 -5.79 -18.11
C ASN A 191 -2.97 -5.80 -18.90
N GLY A 192 -1.88 -5.44 -18.22
CA GLY A 192 -0.55 -5.78 -18.63
C GLY A 192 -0.35 -7.30 -18.58
N TRP A 193 0.87 -7.72 -18.64
CA TRP A 193 1.24 -9.11 -18.38
C TRP A 193 1.54 -9.30 -16.87
N GLY A 194 1.35 -10.50 -16.36
CA GLY A 194 1.66 -10.85 -14.99
C GLY A 194 0.44 -10.90 -14.06
N GLU A 195 0.72 -10.86 -12.76
CA GLU A 195 -0.25 -11.17 -11.70
C GLU A 195 -0.58 -9.93 -10.86
N GLY A 196 -0.87 -8.85 -11.51
CA GLY A 196 -1.22 -7.58 -10.89
C GLY A 196 -0.16 -6.50 -11.08
N TYR A 197 -0.19 -5.50 -10.21
CA TYR A 197 0.60 -4.29 -10.34
C TYR A 197 1.28 -3.93 -9.02
N THR A 198 2.53 -3.51 -9.10
CA THR A 198 3.33 -3.07 -7.95
C THR A 198 2.84 -1.70 -7.46
N PHE A 199 2.66 -1.54 -6.17
CA PHE A 199 2.44 -0.23 -5.55
C PHE A 199 3.71 0.65 -5.62
N PRO A 200 3.56 1.99 -5.74
CA PRO A 200 2.31 2.74 -5.89
C PRO A 200 1.70 2.65 -7.29
N CYS A 201 0.38 2.75 -7.37
CA CYS A 201 -0.39 2.69 -8.62
C CYS A 201 -1.04 4.05 -8.91
N LEU A 202 -0.73 4.66 -10.05
CA LEU A 202 -1.23 5.97 -10.44
C LEU A 202 -2.33 5.86 -11.49
N PHE A 203 -3.38 6.67 -11.30
CA PHE A 203 -4.55 6.75 -12.16
C PHE A 203 -4.85 8.21 -12.50
N ARG A 204 -5.46 8.43 -13.67
CA ARG A 204 -5.92 9.73 -14.12
C ARG A 204 -7.41 9.68 -14.45
N ASN A 205 -8.21 10.47 -13.76
CA ASN A 205 -9.65 10.63 -14.01
C ASN A 205 -9.88 11.76 -15.03
N GLY A 206 -9.45 11.56 -16.28
CA GLY A 206 -9.54 12.56 -17.33
C GLY A 206 -8.94 13.91 -16.91
N ASP A 207 -9.69 14.97 -17.14
CA ASP A 207 -9.32 16.34 -16.74
C ASP A 207 -9.66 16.67 -15.29
N ASN A 208 -10.34 15.78 -14.57
CA ASN A 208 -10.70 15.99 -13.17
C ASN A 208 -9.49 15.89 -12.23
N GLY A 209 -8.49 15.08 -12.58
CA GLY A 209 -7.26 14.96 -11.79
C GLY A 209 -6.71 13.55 -11.65
N TRP A 210 -5.97 13.32 -10.58
CA TRP A 210 -5.11 12.17 -10.37
C TRP A 210 -5.41 11.46 -9.06
N VAL A 211 -5.20 10.15 -9.06
CA VAL A 211 -5.32 9.30 -7.87
C VAL A 211 -4.10 8.40 -7.78
N LEU A 212 -3.41 8.42 -6.63
CA LEU A 212 -2.36 7.46 -6.31
C LEU A 212 -2.89 6.48 -5.27
N VAL A 213 -2.84 5.20 -5.57
CA VAL A 213 -3.18 4.13 -4.62
C VAL A 213 -1.90 3.42 -4.18
N SER A 214 -1.75 3.22 -2.87
CA SER A 214 -0.59 2.55 -2.30
C SER A 214 -0.92 1.89 -0.95
N GLU A 215 0.10 1.36 -0.30
CA GLU A 215 0.05 0.86 1.07
C GLU A 215 1.23 1.38 1.89
N THR A 216 1.06 1.38 3.20
CA THR A 216 2.15 1.70 4.15
C THR A 216 1.91 1.01 5.50
N GLY A 217 2.97 0.89 6.30
CA GLY A 217 2.89 0.24 7.62
C GLY A 217 2.91 -1.28 7.57
N VAL A 218 3.41 -1.86 6.49
CA VAL A 218 3.71 -3.30 6.42
C VAL A 218 4.76 -3.66 7.46
N ASN A 219 4.54 -4.74 8.19
CA ASN A 219 5.43 -5.24 9.22
C ASN A 219 5.52 -6.78 9.18
N GLY A 220 6.25 -7.38 10.11
CA GLY A 220 6.42 -8.83 10.15
C GLY A 220 5.14 -9.66 10.40
N GLY A 221 4.04 -9.03 10.78
CA GLY A 221 2.73 -9.68 11.00
C GLY A 221 1.80 -9.65 9.79
N TYR A 222 2.18 -8.94 8.71
CA TYR A 222 1.34 -8.85 7.51
C TYR A 222 2.20 -8.73 6.26
N CYS A 223 1.92 -9.55 5.23
CA CYS A 223 2.68 -9.48 3.98
C CYS A 223 2.40 -8.19 3.21
N ALA A 224 3.38 -7.73 2.44
CA ALA A 224 3.17 -6.71 1.43
C ALA A 224 2.13 -7.17 0.42
N SER A 225 1.34 -6.23 -0.09
CA SER A 225 0.30 -6.52 -1.07
C SER A 225 0.58 -5.86 -2.43
N ARG A 226 -0.25 -6.15 -3.38
CA ARG A 226 -0.25 -5.60 -4.73
C ARG A 226 -1.65 -5.21 -5.15
N LEU A 227 -1.77 -4.47 -6.22
CA LEU A 227 -3.05 -4.24 -6.88
C LEU A 227 -3.29 -5.36 -7.90
N LEU A 228 -4.38 -6.12 -7.75
CA LEU A 228 -4.79 -7.12 -8.75
C LEU A 228 -5.44 -6.43 -9.95
N GLY A 229 -5.49 -7.15 -11.07
CA GLY A 229 -6.08 -6.67 -12.29
C GLY A 229 -7.57 -6.33 -12.13
N HIS A 230 -8.02 -5.43 -13.00
CA HIS A 230 -9.39 -4.95 -13.05
C HIS A 230 -10.37 -6.08 -13.43
N LYS A 231 -11.31 -6.35 -12.55
CA LYS A 231 -12.37 -7.33 -12.77
C LYS A 231 -13.71 -6.71 -12.41
N GLU A 232 -14.68 -6.78 -13.31
CA GLU A 232 -16.04 -6.23 -13.12
C GLU A 232 -16.04 -4.75 -12.67
N GLY A 233 -15.13 -3.96 -13.22
CA GLY A 233 -15.04 -2.53 -12.92
C GLY A 233 -14.19 -2.17 -11.68
N VAL A 234 -13.55 -3.14 -11.02
CA VAL A 234 -12.85 -2.93 -9.76
C VAL A 234 -11.44 -3.52 -9.79
N TYR A 235 -10.46 -2.76 -9.33
CA TYR A 235 -9.16 -3.27 -8.92
C TYR A 235 -9.23 -3.69 -7.46
N THR A 236 -8.58 -4.77 -7.07
CA THR A 236 -8.62 -5.28 -5.68
C THR A 236 -7.23 -5.50 -5.12
N ILE A 237 -7.14 -5.61 -3.79
CA ILE A 237 -5.90 -5.99 -3.12
C ILE A 237 -5.61 -7.48 -3.36
N GLY A 238 -4.35 -7.77 -3.66
CA GLY A 238 -3.83 -9.12 -3.78
C GLY A 238 -2.62 -9.37 -2.90
N PHE A 239 -2.46 -10.62 -2.49
CA PHE A 239 -1.33 -11.09 -1.71
C PHE A 239 -0.27 -11.73 -2.60
N PRO A 240 0.93 -12.03 -2.07
CA PRO A 240 1.97 -12.75 -2.80
C PRO A 240 1.45 -14.06 -3.39
N GLN A 241 1.99 -14.45 -4.52
CA GLN A 241 1.69 -15.74 -5.13
C GLN A 241 2.51 -16.84 -4.47
N GLU A 242 1.97 -18.06 -4.48
CA GLU A 242 2.71 -19.22 -4.03
C GLU A 242 4.00 -19.39 -4.83
N GLY A 243 5.10 -19.64 -4.12
CA GLY A 243 6.45 -19.76 -4.70
C GLY A 243 7.22 -18.43 -4.84
N GLU A 244 6.61 -17.29 -4.58
CA GLU A 244 7.36 -16.03 -4.43
C GLU A 244 8.34 -16.11 -3.25
N ALA A 245 9.34 -15.22 -3.23
CA ALA A 245 10.42 -15.22 -2.23
C ALA A 245 11.12 -16.57 -2.08
N ASN A 246 11.30 -17.31 -3.18
CA ASN A 246 11.86 -18.69 -3.21
C ASN A 246 11.08 -19.68 -2.33
N GLY A 247 9.78 -19.45 -2.10
CA GLY A 247 8.94 -20.26 -1.22
C GLY A 247 9.12 -19.97 0.27
N ASN A 248 9.85 -18.93 0.63
CA ASN A 248 9.99 -18.51 2.02
C ASN A 248 8.78 -17.63 2.43
N GLY A 249 8.31 -17.84 3.66
CA GLY A 249 7.17 -17.13 4.19
C GLY A 249 5.82 -17.70 3.77
N THR A 250 4.78 -16.91 3.90
CA THR A 250 3.40 -17.29 3.59
C THR A 250 2.79 -16.32 2.59
N VAL A 251 1.89 -16.83 1.76
CA VAL A 251 1.10 -16.04 0.80
C VAL A 251 -0.15 -15.40 1.44
N SER A 252 -0.46 -15.76 2.68
CA SER A 252 -1.61 -15.24 3.42
C SER A 252 -1.16 -14.73 4.78
N PRO A 253 -1.46 -13.47 5.12
CA PRO A 253 -1.07 -12.93 6.42
C PRO A 253 -1.83 -13.61 7.55
N GLY A 254 -1.10 -13.90 8.64
CA GLY A 254 -1.66 -14.38 9.89
C GLY A 254 -1.54 -13.31 10.97
N ILE A 255 -2.66 -12.91 11.56
CA ILE A 255 -2.68 -11.85 12.59
C ILE A 255 -3.21 -12.37 13.91
N ALA A 256 -2.61 -11.92 15.00
CA ALA A 256 -3.18 -12.06 16.34
C ALA A 256 -4.40 -11.13 16.48
N LEU A 257 -5.40 -11.55 17.25
CA LEU A 257 -6.63 -10.79 17.45
C LEU A 257 -6.75 -10.27 18.91
N PRO A 258 -7.15 -9.03 19.13
CA PRO A 258 -7.41 -8.02 18.10
C PRO A 258 -6.14 -7.60 17.35
N GLY A 259 -6.24 -7.39 16.03
CA GLY A 259 -5.08 -7.05 15.20
C GLY A 259 -5.43 -6.13 14.06
N GLU A 260 -4.42 -5.45 13.52
CA GLU A 260 -4.60 -4.44 12.50
C GLU A 260 -3.88 -4.82 11.20
N THR A 261 -4.45 -4.40 10.07
CA THR A 261 -3.80 -4.50 8.76
C THR A 261 -2.86 -3.30 8.52
N PRO A 262 -1.97 -3.36 7.51
CA PRO A 262 -1.35 -2.16 6.97
C PRO A 262 -2.39 -1.13 6.51
N TRP A 263 -1.96 0.12 6.38
CA TRP A 263 -2.77 1.18 5.83
C TRP A 263 -2.86 1.05 4.31
N ARG A 264 -4.07 1.19 3.77
CA ARG A 264 -4.33 1.47 2.36
C ARG A 264 -4.39 2.97 2.19
N THR A 265 -3.69 3.52 1.19
CA THR A 265 -3.61 4.96 0.99
C THR A 265 -4.11 5.36 -0.40
N ILE A 266 -4.81 6.48 -0.44
CA ILE A 266 -5.35 7.07 -1.67
C ILE A 266 -5.03 8.56 -1.61
N THR A 267 -4.16 9.03 -2.50
CA THR A 267 -3.85 10.46 -2.62
C THR A 267 -4.57 11.02 -3.84
N VAL A 268 -5.31 12.10 -3.68
CA VAL A 268 -6.11 12.72 -4.73
C VAL A 268 -5.64 14.15 -4.99
N GLY A 269 -5.57 14.54 -6.26
CA GLY A 269 -5.24 15.91 -6.64
C GLY A 269 -5.71 16.30 -8.03
N LYS A 270 -6.10 17.57 -8.22
CA LYS A 270 -6.38 18.11 -9.57
C LYS A 270 -5.14 18.16 -10.46
N THR A 271 -3.97 18.19 -9.85
CA THR A 271 -2.66 18.14 -10.51
C THR A 271 -1.80 17.06 -9.87
N LEU A 272 -0.62 16.80 -10.42
CA LEU A 272 0.36 15.87 -9.84
C LEU A 272 1.05 16.41 -8.58
N ALA A 273 0.92 17.70 -8.26
CA ALA A 273 1.59 18.27 -7.10
C ALA A 273 1.25 17.56 -5.77
N PRO A 274 -0.03 17.34 -5.40
CA PRO A 274 -0.36 16.55 -4.20
C PRO A 274 0.19 15.13 -4.23
N ILE A 275 0.23 14.50 -5.41
CA ILE A 275 0.79 13.15 -5.57
C ILE A 275 2.29 13.11 -5.27
N VAL A 276 3.03 14.11 -5.79
CA VAL A 276 4.48 14.21 -5.55
C VAL A 276 4.79 14.64 -4.12
N GLU A 277 3.94 15.49 -3.53
CA GLU A 277 4.19 16.12 -2.23
C GLU A 277 3.63 15.34 -1.03
N THR A 278 2.81 14.31 -1.25
CA THR A 278 2.20 13.57 -0.13
C THR A 278 3.24 13.04 0.84
N THR A 279 2.93 13.15 2.12
CA THR A 279 3.69 12.60 3.24
C THR A 279 2.94 11.48 3.96
N VAL A 280 1.83 11.02 3.39
CA VAL A 280 0.92 10.04 4.01
C VAL A 280 1.61 8.80 4.62
N PRO A 281 2.70 8.23 4.06
CA PRO A 281 3.38 7.12 4.70
C PRO A 281 3.99 7.47 6.07
N PHE A 282 4.38 8.70 6.26
CA PHE A 282 4.94 9.20 7.52
C PHE A 282 3.87 9.76 8.46
N ASP A 283 2.78 10.28 7.89
CA ASP A 283 1.65 10.84 8.64
C ASP A 283 0.94 9.78 9.48
N VAL A 284 0.78 8.57 8.93
CA VAL A 284 -0.03 7.51 9.54
C VAL A 284 0.80 6.42 10.21
N VAL A 285 2.11 6.34 9.92
CA VAL A 285 3.01 5.34 10.51
C VAL A 285 4.10 6.03 11.30
N LYS A 286 4.18 5.71 12.58
CA LYS A 286 5.25 6.21 13.46
C LYS A 286 6.52 5.37 13.28
N PRO A 287 7.71 5.97 13.41
CA PRO A 287 8.95 5.21 13.40
C PRO A 287 8.94 4.10 14.45
N LEU A 288 9.35 2.89 14.08
CA LEU A 288 9.44 1.75 14.99
C LEU A 288 10.54 1.91 16.04
N TYR A 289 11.56 2.69 15.73
CA TYR A 289 12.68 2.98 16.62
C TYR A 289 13.29 4.35 16.30
N GLN A 290 13.98 4.91 17.25
CA GLN A 290 14.84 6.08 17.04
C GLN A 290 16.28 5.63 16.85
N ALA A 291 16.96 6.25 15.91
CA ALA A 291 18.38 6.02 15.71
C ALA A 291 19.18 6.38 16.98
N LYS A 292 20.12 5.50 17.39
CA LYS A 292 20.96 5.73 18.57
C LYS A 292 22.12 6.69 18.29
N GLY A 293 22.34 7.11 17.05
CA GLY A 293 23.40 8.00 16.65
C GLY A 293 23.02 8.80 15.40
N GLU A 294 23.84 9.78 15.08
CA GLU A 294 23.67 10.56 13.86
C GLU A 294 24.21 9.78 12.66
N TYR A 295 23.48 9.83 11.56
CA TYR A 295 23.89 9.29 10.28
C TYR A 295 24.41 10.40 9.37
N THR A 296 25.54 10.17 8.73
CA THR A 296 26.06 11.07 7.71
C THR A 296 25.40 10.71 6.38
N TYR A 297 24.68 11.67 5.84
CA TYR A 297 24.12 11.59 4.49
C TYR A 297 25.12 12.10 3.47
N GLY A 298 25.06 11.54 2.25
CA GLY A 298 25.97 11.99 1.21
C GLY A 298 25.73 11.29 -0.13
N ARG A 299 26.56 11.62 -1.09
CA ARG A 299 26.57 10.99 -2.41
C ARG A 299 27.52 9.79 -2.40
N GLY A 300 27.19 8.78 -3.16
CA GLY A 300 28.02 7.62 -3.41
C GLY A 300 28.13 7.31 -4.90
N SER A 301 29.14 6.54 -5.26
CA SER A 301 29.26 5.95 -6.59
C SER A 301 29.01 4.44 -6.54
N TRP A 302 28.62 3.88 -7.68
CA TRP A 302 28.28 2.49 -7.83
C TRP A 302 28.69 2.00 -9.23
N SER A 303 29.68 1.11 -9.30
CA SER A 303 30.27 0.65 -10.57
C SER A 303 29.34 -0.17 -11.42
N TRP A 304 28.43 -0.91 -10.78
CA TRP A 304 27.52 -1.83 -11.45
C TRP A 304 26.61 -1.16 -12.48
N ILE A 305 26.18 0.08 -12.22
CA ILE A 305 25.33 0.85 -13.14
C ILE A 305 25.91 0.92 -14.57
N ILE A 306 27.24 0.95 -14.70
CA ILE A 306 27.93 1.04 -15.99
C ILE A 306 28.51 -0.31 -16.41
N GLY A 307 29.15 -1.00 -15.49
CA GLY A 307 29.97 -2.17 -15.77
C GLY A 307 29.35 -3.52 -15.41
N MET A 308 28.13 -3.51 -14.90
CA MET A 308 27.40 -4.70 -14.44
C MET A 308 28.26 -5.59 -13.51
N ASP A 309 28.01 -6.88 -13.44
CA ASP A 309 28.72 -7.82 -12.56
C ASP A 309 30.22 -7.87 -12.85
N GLY A 310 30.65 -7.59 -14.08
CA GLY A 310 32.07 -7.54 -14.46
C GLY A 310 32.87 -6.42 -13.77
N SER A 311 32.19 -5.41 -13.26
CA SER A 311 32.81 -4.30 -12.52
C SER A 311 33.02 -4.60 -11.03
N THR A 312 32.44 -5.67 -10.51
CA THR A 312 32.61 -6.11 -9.11
C THR A 312 33.97 -6.79 -8.95
N ASN A 313 35.04 -6.06 -9.18
CA ASN A 313 36.41 -6.57 -9.04
C ASN A 313 37.29 -5.55 -8.32
N TYR A 314 38.37 -6.00 -7.70
CA TYR A 314 39.24 -5.21 -6.85
C TYR A 314 39.76 -3.93 -7.54
N LYS A 315 40.21 -4.06 -8.80
CA LYS A 315 40.80 -2.93 -9.56
C LYS A 315 39.76 -1.83 -9.86
N GLU A 316 38.58 -2.20 -10.27
CA GLU A 316 37.52 -1.24 -10.52
C GLU A 316 37.05 -0.58 -9.22
N GLN A 317 36.99 -1.30 -8.12
CA GLN A 317 36.60 -0.67 -6.84
C GLN A 317 37.63 0.34 -6.34
N LEU A 318 38.92 0.11 -6.52
CA LEU A 318 39.97 1.13 -6.27
C LEU A 318 39.67 2.39 -7.09
N ARG A 319 39.39 2.24 -8.39
CA ARG A 319 39.11 3.34 -9.30
C ARG A 319 37.88 4.15 -8.88
N TYR A 320 36.81 3.45 -8.42
CA TYR A 320 35.61 4.13 -7.94
C TYR A 320 35.81 4.80 -6.57
N ILE A 321 36.65 4.26 -5.71
CA ILE A 321 37.07 4.94 -4.47
C ILE A 321 37.82 6.22 -4.79
N ASP A 322 38.78 6.18 -5.74
CA ASP A 322 39.53 7.36 -6.17
C ASP A 322 38.63 8.41 -6.80
N PHE A 323 37.71 7.99 -7.66
CA PHE A 323 36.71 8.85 -8.25
C PHE A 323 35.81 9.50 -7.18
N SER A 324 35.31 8.73 -6.23
CA SER A 324 34.46 9.25 -5.15
C SER A 324 35.22 10.27 -4.30
N ALA A 325 36.45 9.98 -3.95
CA ALA A 325 37.32 10.93 -3.21
C ALA A 325 37.53 12.24 -3.98
N ALA A 326 37.84 12.14 -5.27
CA ALA A 326 38.05 13.30 -6.12
C ALA A 326 36.81 14.17 -6.32
N MET A 327 35.62 13.54 -6.34
CA MET A 327 34.32 14.20 -6.48
C MET A 327 33.74 14.68 -5.14
N GLY A 328 34.39 14.42 -4.01
CA GLY A 328 33.88 14.71 -2.68
C GLY A 328 32.66 13.86 -2.30
N TYR A 329 32.56 12.65 -2.86
CA TYR A 329 31.50 11.70 -2.50
C TYR A 329 31.90 10.92 -1.24
N GLN A 330 30.94 10.61 -0.42
CA GLN A 330 31.14 10.00 0.90
C GLN A 330 31.27 8.49 0.86
N SER A 331 30.82 7.84 -0.23
CA SER A 331 30.76 6.38 -0.25
C SER A 331 30.94 5.77 -1.65
N VAL A 332 31.25 4.47 -1.63
CA VAL A 332 31.21 3.57 -2.79
C VAL A 332 30.37 2.36 -2.42
N LEU A 333 29.43 1.97 -3.28
CA LEU A 333 28.70 0.71 -3.17
C LEU A 333 29.41 -0.35 -4.01
N VAL A 334 29.80 -1.43 -3.39
CA VAL A 334 30.29 -2.66 -4.03
C VAL A 334 29.13 -3.63 -4.16
N ASP A 335 28.80 -4.03 -5.39
CA ASP A 335 27.64 -4.85 -5.69
C ASP A 335 27.77 -6.30 -5.19
N ALA A 336 26.68 -7.05 -5.28
CA ALA A 336 26.63 -8.48 -5.01
C ALA A 336 27.72 -9.25 -5.75
N LEU A 337 28.02 -10.46 -5.31
CA LEU A 337 29.12 -11.30 -5.77
C LEU A 337 30.53 -10.85 -5.33
N TRP A 338 30.65 -9.78 -4.57
CA TRP A 338 31.93 -9.31 -4.03
C TRP A 338 32.65 -10.40 -3.23
N ASP A 339 31.94 -11.27 -2.56
CA ASP A 339 32.47 -12.39 -1.78
C ASP A 339 33.18 -13.44 -2.66
N LYS A 340 32.68 -13.65 -3.90
CA LYS A 340 33.23 -14.59 -4.88
C LYS A 340 34.31 -13.93 -5.78
N GLN A 341 34.05 -12.70 -6.22
CA GLN A 341 34.87 -12.03 -7.22
C GLN A 341 36.05 -11.24 -6.61
N ILE A 342 35.90 -10.74 -5.37
CA ILE A 342 36.91 -9.94 -4.67
C ILE A 342 37.47 -10.71 -3.48
N GLY A 343 36.60 -11.28 -2.65
CA GLY A 343 36.95 -11.97 -1.42
C GLY A 343 37.11 -11.02 -0.22
N ARG A 344 36.95 -11.58 0.98
CA ARG A 344 36.90 -10.82 2.23
C ARG A 344 38.16 -10.02 2.51
N ASP A 345 39.33 -10.64 2.31
CA ASP A 345 40.62 -9.98 2.59
C ASP A 345 40.80 -8.74 1.72
N LYS A 346 40.45 -8.85 0.44
CA LYS A 346 40.53 -7.71 -0.49
C LYS A 346 39.47 -6.65 -0.24
N ILE A 347 38.32 -7.02 0.26
CA ILE A 347 37.31 -6.06 0.72
C ILE A 347 37.83 -5.28 1.94
N GLU A 348 38.52 -5.94 2.87
CA GLU A 348 39.15 -5.26 4.01
C GLU A 348 40.21 -4.26 3.55
N GLU A 349 41.07 -4.62 2.56
CA GLU A 349 42.03 -3.70 1.95
C GLU A 349 41.33 -2.49 1.32
N LEU A 350 40.28 -2.71 0.53
CA LEU A 350 39.48 -1.64 -0.09
C LEU A 350 38.86 -0.72 0.96
N ALA A 351 38.30 -1.29 2.04
CA ALA A 351 37.73 -0.50 3.12
C ALA A 351 38.77 0.37 3.83
N LYS A 352 39.98 -0.14 4.10
CA LYS A 352 41.09 0.63 4.63
C LYS A 352 41.52 1.73 3.66
N TYR A 353 41.62 1.40 2.37
CA TYR A 353 41.98 2.36 1.33
C TYR A 353 40.95 3.51 1.22
N GLY A 354 39.66 3.16 1.18
CA GLY A 354 38.58 4.14 1.14
C GLY A 354 38.57 5.03 2.38
N LYS A 355 38.73 4.43 3.57
CA LYS A 355 38.79 5.19 4.83
C LYS A 355 39.90 6.22 4.84
N ASN A 356 41.09 5.86 4.33
CA ASN A 356 42.25 6.80 4.22
C ASN A 356 41.96 7.95 3.27
N LYS A 357 41.00 7.83 2.39
CA LYS A 357 40.55 8.89 1.43
C LYS A 357 39.22 9.55 1.86
N GLY A 358 38.68 9.23 3.02
CA GLY A 358 37.41 9.77 3.51
C GLY A 358 36.16 9.16 2.81
N VAL A 359 36.29 7.99 2.18
CA VAL A 359 35.24 7.31 1.44
C VAL A 359 34.85 6.02 2.18
N ALA A 360 33.59 5.90 2.57
CA ALA A 360 33.06 4.69 3.18
C ALA A 360 32.75 3.62 2.11
N LEU A 361 32.92 2.36 2.48
CA LEU A 361 32.57 1.23 1.63
C LEU A 361 31.23 0.62 2.10
N TYR A 362 30.27 0.51 1.19
CA TYR A 362 29.04 -0.24 1.39
C TYR A 362 29.07 -1.52 0.57
N LEU A 363 28.53 -2.61 1.13
CA LEU A 363 28.45 -3.90 0.47
C LEU A 363 26.99 -4.27 0.21
N TRP A 364 26.72 -4.65 -1.04
CA TRP A 364 25.40 -5.17 -1.40
C TRP A 364 25.30 -6.65 -1.05
N TYR A 365 24.23 -7.02 -0.36
CA TYR A 365 23.85 -8.40 -0.12
C TYR A 365 22.57 -8.69 -0.89
N ASN A 366 22.62 -9.65 -1.80
CA ASN A 366 21.46 -10.05 -2.57
C ASN A 366 20.52 -10.90 -1.71
N SER A 367 19.27 -10.49 -1.57
CA SER A 367 18.26 -11.21 -0.78
C SER A 367 17.70 -12.46 -1.48
N ASN A 368 17.98 -12.63 -2.77
CA ASN A 368 17.47 -13.79 -3.53
C ASN A 368 18.16 -15.10 -3.19
N GLY A 369 19.29 -15.05 -2.51
CA GLY A 369 20.15 -16.18 -2.29
C GLY A 369 20.80 -16.70 -3.60
N TYR A 370 21.84 -17.50 -3.46
CA TYR A 370 22.50 -18.18 -4.57
C TYR A 370 22.60 -19.69 -4.24
#